data_964537fd3a2c0961df5d681b0be6dc9d
#
_entry.id   964537fd3a2c0961df5d681b0be6dc9d
#
_cell.length_a   1.000
_cell.length_b   1.000
_cell.length_c   1.000
_cell.angle_alpha   90.00
_cell.angle_beta   90.00
_cell.angle_gamma   90.00
#
_symmetry.space_group_name_H-M   'P 1'
#
loop_
_entity.id
_entity.type
_entity.pdbx_description
1 polymer ?
#
loop_
_entity_poly.entity_id
_entity_poly.type
_entity_poly.pdbx_seq_one_letter_code
_entity_poly.pdbx_strand_id
1 'polypeptide(L)'
;KSGEVPEQKFEGECLLGIILKGTDDEGNRNSDAILIGRADQEMIVQGLAAEVTHILQHISYGDKAFEMFLFHMFHEEIKLAMEGKTVQKRECIDYLKGEHHE
;
A
#
# COMPACT_ATOMS: atom_id res chain seq x y z
N LYS A 1 15.19 -3.03 20.47
CA LYS A 1 15.76 -2.17 19.47
C LYS A 1 14.67 -1.58 18.61
N SER A 2 14.81 -0.31 18.34
CA SER A 2 13.79 0.40 17.58
C SER A 2 13.69 -0.17 16.17
N GLY A 3 12.48 -0.40 15.72
CA GLY A 3 12.24 -0.91 14.39
C GLY A 3 12.29 -2.43 14.28
N GLU A 4 12.60 -3.07 15.38
CA GLU A 4 12.63 -4.53 15.36
C GLU A 4 11.24 -5.09 15.46
N VAL A 5 10.92 -6.05 14.61
CA VAL A 5 9.60 -6.67 14.56
C VAL A 5 9.73 -8.13 14.96
N PRO A 6 8.85 -8.62 15.83
CA PRO A 6 8.89 -10.03 16.18
C PRO A 6 8.70 -10.89 14.95
N GLU A 7 9.38 -12.01 14.94
CA GLU A 7 9.21 -12.95 13.85
C GLU A 7 7.82 -13.56 13.93
N GLN A 8 7.11 -13.52 12.82
CA GLN A 8 5.76 -14.04 12.73
C GLN A 8 5.60 -14.87 11.48
N LYS A 9 4.72 -15.84 11.57
CA LYS A 9 4.43 -16.71 10.46
C LYS A 9 3.09 -16.34 9.87
N PHE A 10 3.07 -16.09 8.58
CA PHE A 10 1.83 -15.76 7.86
C PHE A 10 1.59 -16.79 6.79
N GLU A 11 0.31 -17.07 6.54
CA GLU A 11 -0.08 -18.03 5.51
C GLU A 11 -1.10 -17.38 4.59
N GLY A 12 -1.01 -17.73 3.32
CA GLY A 12 -1.94 -17.24 2.33
C GLY A 12 -1.43 -17.52 0.94
N GLU A 13 -2.23 -17.13 -0.04
CA GLU A 13 -1.91 -17.34 -1.44
C GLU A 13 -0.93 -16.29 -1.94
N CYS A 14 -0.99 -15.12 -1.38
CA CYS A 14 -0.20 -13.99 -1.84
C CYS A 14 0.06 -13.04 -0.71
N LEU A 15 1.26 -12.50 -0.66
CA LEU A 15 1.60 -11.47 0.30
C LEU A 15 1.69 -10.14 -0.41
N LEU A 16 0.96 -9.16 0.09
CA LEU A 16 1.03 -7.79 -0.39
C LEU A 16 1.63 -6.93 0.70
N GLY A 17 2.57 -6.08 0.32
CA GLY A 17 3.19 -5.20 1.29
C GLY A 17 3.44 -3.83 0.71
N ILE A 18 3.45 -2.84 1.59
CA ILE A 18 3.76 -1.45 1.21
C ILE A 18 4.80 -0.94 2.18
N ILE A 19 5.86 -0.36 1.62
CA ILE A 19 6.93 0.22 2.42
C ILE A 19 6.91 1.72 2.17
N LEU A 20 6.71 2.49 3.24
CA LEU A 20 6.73 3.95 3.15
C LEU A 20 8.12 4.40 3.57
N LYS A 21 8.85 5.01 2.65
CA LYS A 21 10.27 5.27 2.84
C LYS A 21 10.59 6.70 3.27
N GLY A 22 9.59 7.57 3.21
CA GLY A 22 9.79 8.94 3.64
C GLY A 22 9.99 9.88 2.46
N THR A 23 10.45 11.08 2.78
CA THR A 23 10.58 12.14 1.80
C THR A 23 12.06 12.37 1.50
N ASP A 24 12.41 12.44 0.21
CA ASP A 24 13.79 12.67 -0.17
C ASP A 24 14.12 14.17 -0.15
N ASP A 25 15.35 14.50 -0.57
CA ASP A 25 15.82 15.89 -0.51
C ASP A 25 15.07 16.80 -1.45
N GLU A 26 14.43 16.23 -2.45
CA GLU A 26 13.68 17.02 -3.43
C GLU A 26 12.21 17.16 -3.06
N GLY A 27 11.83 16.64 -1.90
CA GLY A 27 10.45 16.72 -1.46
C GLY A 27 9.55 15.62 -1.98
N ASN A 28 10.10 14.66 -2.69
CA ASN A 28 9.32 13.53 -3.19
C ASN A 28 9.18 12.48 -2.12
N ARG A 29 7.98 11.96 -1.96
CA ARG A 29 7.74 10.85 -1.05
C ARG A 29 7.99 9.56 -1.80
N ASN A 30 8.56 8.59 -1.12
CA ASN A 30 8.94 7.33 -1.74
C ASN A 30 8.22 6.19 -1.07
N SER A 31 7.77 5.25 -1.87
CA SER A 31 7.14 4.04 -1.36
C SER A 31 7.35 2.92 -2.35
N ASP A 32 7.32 1.70 -1.84
CA ASP A 32 7.43 0.51 -2.66
C ASP A 32 6.28 -0.41 -2.34
N ALA A 33 5.88 -1.19 -3.31
CA ALA A 33 4.90 -2.25 -3.12
C ALA A 33 5.57 -3.59 -3.40
N ILE A 34 5.20 -4.58 -2.62
CA ILE A 34 5.76 -5.92 -2.74
C ILE A 34 4.64 -6.91 -2.95
N LEU A 35 4.78 -7.75 -3.97
CA LEU A 35 3.83 -8.82 -4.25
C LEU A 35 4.60 -10.13 -4.27
N ILE A 36 4.21 -11.05 -3.40
CA ILE A 36 4.86 -12.35 -3.31
C ILE A 36 3.79 -13.42 -3.31
N GLY A 37 3.89 -14.39 -4.23
CA GLY A 37 2.92 -15.47 -4.30
C GLY A 37 2.05 -15.37 -5.53
N ARG A 38 0.86 -15.95 -5.42
CA ARG A 38 -0.06 -16.02 -6.55
C ARG A 38 -1.46 -15.61 -6.12
N ALA A 39 -2.07 -14.79 -6.94
CA ALA A 39 -3.46 -14.41 -6.74
C ALA A 39 -3.94 -13.80 -8.05
N ASP A 40 -5.22 -14.01 -8.36
CA ASP A 40 -5.73 -13.35 -9.55
C ASP A 40 -6.01 -11.87 -9.26
N GLN A 41 -6.25 -11.13 -10.32
CA GLN A 41 -6.39 -9.69 -10.20
C GLN A 41 -7.56 -9.29 -9.34
N GLU A 42 -8.66 -10.02 -9.44
CA GLU A 42 -9.83 -9.70 -8.65
C GLU A 42 -9.57 -9.91 -7.17
N MET A 43 -8.88 -10.98 -6.82
CA MET A 43 -8.54 -11.25 -5.43
C MET A 43 -7.64 -10.14 -4.89
N ILE A 44 -6.68 -9.69 -5.68
CA ILE A 44 -5.77 -8.63 -5.25
C ILE A 44 -6.55 -7.33 -5.03
N VAL A 45 -7.42 -6.96 -5.96
CA VAL A 45 -8.18 -5.72 -5.83
C VAL A 45 -9.10 -5.76 -4.62
N GLN A 46 -9.78 -6.89 -4.42
CA GLN A 46 -10.68 -7.01 -3.27
C GLN A 46 -9.91 -6.97 -1.96
N GLY A 47 -8.77 -7.64 -1.91
CA GLY A 47 -7.95 -7.62 -0.71
C GLY A 47 -7.42 -6.23 -0.41
N LEU A 48 -6.96 -5.52 -1.43
CA LEU A 48 -6.49 -4.15 -1.25
C LEU A 48 -7.60 -3.26 -0.72
N ALA A 49 -8.80 -3.37 -1.29
CA ALA A 49 -9.92 -2.54 -0.84
C ALA A 49 -10.25 -2.82 0.61
N ALA A 50 -10.29 -4.11 0.98
CA ALA A 50 -10.63 -4.47 2.34
C ALA A 50 -9.60 -3.94 3.33
N GLU A 51 -8.32 -4.10 3.00
CA GLU A 51 -7.28 -3.72 3.95
C GLU A 51 -7.04 -2.21 3.99
N VAL A 52 -7.18 -1.52 2.86
CA VAL A 52 -7.11 -0.07 2.87
C VAL A 52 -8.22 0.49 3.76
N THR A 53 -9.44 -0.05 3.61
CA THR A 53 -10.55 0.38 4.45
C THR A 53 -10.21 0.16 5.92
N HIS A 54 -9.68 -1.01 6.24
CA HIS A 54 -9.33 -1.36 7.62
C HIS A 54 -8.28 -0.39 8.18
N ILE A 55 -7.26 -0.09 7.39
CA ILE A 55 -6.20 0.80 7.82
C ILE A 55 -6.74 2.21 8.06
N LEU A 56 -7.56 2.71 7.15
CA LEU A 56 -8.10 4.07 7.30
C LEU A 56 -9.00 4.17 8.52
N GLN A 57 -9.77 3.12 8.79
CA GLN A 57 -10.59 3.09 10.00
C GLN A 57 -9.73 3.10 11.25
N HIS A 58 -8.63 2.37 11.20
CA HIS A 58 -7.73 2.28 12.35
C HIS A 58 -7.07 3.63 12.65
N ILE A 59 -6.56 4.30 11.61
CA ILE A 59 -5.82 5.54 11.82
C ILE A 59 -6.73 6.74 12.05
N SER A 60 -8.04 6.57 11.89
CA SER A 60 -8.99 7.63 12.20
C SER A 60 -9.37 7.64 13.67
N TYR A 61 -8.94 6.64 14.42
CA TYR A 61 -9.13 6.54 15.87
C TYR A 61 -10.60 6.64 16.28
N GLY A 62 -11.48 6.09 15.46
CA GLY A 62 -12.90 6.02 15.78
C GLY A 62 -13.68 7.29 15.46
N ASP A 63 -13.04 8.30 14.90
CA ASP A 63 -13.68 9.53 14.52
C ASP A 63 -14.27 9.38 13.11
N LYS A 64 -15.58 9.31 13.00
CA LYS A 64 -16.24 9.06 11.72
C LYS A 64 -16.00 10.18 10.72
N ALA A 65 -16.00 11.42 11.17
CA ALA A 65 -15.78 12.54 10.26
C ALA A 65 -14.36 12.49 9.70
N PHE A 66 -13.39 12.17 10.55
CA PHE A 66 -12.02 12.05 10.11
C PHE A 66 -11.83 10.85 9.18
N GLU A 67 -12.53 9.76 9.48
CA GLU A 67 -12.49 8.58 8.62
C GLU A 67 -12.97 8.93 7.22
N MET A 68 -14.09 9.64 7.10
CA MET A 68 -14.60 10.04 5.80
C MET A 68 -13.63 10.96 5.07
N PHE A 69 -12.98 11.85 5.82
CA PHE A 69 -11.99 12.72 5.23
C PHE A 69 -10.82 11.92 4.66
N LEU A 70 -10.36 10.91 5.39
CA LEU A 70 -9.25 10.08 4.94
C LEU A 70 -9.63 9.27 3.68
N PHE A 71 -10.86 8.78 3.63
CA PHE A 71 -11.32 8.09 2.42
C PHE A 71 -11.32 9.02 1.23
N HIS A 72 -11.77 10.24 1.44
CA HIS A 72 -11.78 11.22 0.36
C HIS A 72 -10.36 11.52 -0.10
N MET A 73 -9.45 11.74 0.83
CA MET A 73 -8.05 11.96 0.50
C MET A 73 -7.48 10.81 -0.32
N PHE A 74 -7.76 9.59 0.14
CA PHE A 74 -7.25 8.42 -0.54
C PHE A 74 -7.75 8.35 -1.98
N HIS A 75 -9.04 8.63 -2.15
CA HIS A 75 -9.64 8.62 -3.47
C HIS A 75 -8.98 9.65 -4.39
N GLU A 76 -8.75 10.86 -3.88
CA GLU A 76 -8.12 11.91 -4.67
C GLU A 76 -6.68 11.55 -5.02
N GLU A 77 -5.95 10.93 -4.10
CA GLU A 77 -4.59 10.53 -4.38
C GLU A 77 -4.53 9.45 -5.45
N ILE A 78 -5.50 8.54 -5.46
CA ILE A 78 -5.56 7.54 -6.53
C ILE A 78 -5.75 8.22 -7.88
N LYS A 79 -6.66 9.19 -7.95
CA LYS A 79 -6.90 9.91 -9.20
C LYS A 79 -5.65 10.61 -9.68
N LEU A 80 -4.96 11.29 -8.77
CA LEU A 80 -3.73 12.00 -9.14
C LEU A 80 -2.65 11.03 -9.61
N ALA A 81 -2.55 9.89 -8.94
CA ALA A 81 -1.56 8.89 -9.32
C ALA A 81 -1.85 8.35 -10.72
N MET A 82 -3.12 8.11 -11.02
CA MET A 82 -3.49 7.59 -12.32
C MET A 82 -3.23 8.59 -13.43
N GLU A 83 -3.25 9.88 -13.09
CA GLU A 83 -2.96 10.94 -14.06
C GLU A 83 -1.49 11.30 -14.11
N GLY A 84 -0.65 10.64 -13.31
CA GLY A 84 0.76 10.93 -13.27
C GLY A 84 1.10 12.24 -12.59
N LYS A 85 0.22 12.73 -11.72
CA LYS A 85 0.39 14.04 -11.08
C LYS A 85 0.78 13.96 -9.62
N THR A 86 1.02 12.76 -9.11
CA THR A 86 1.42 12.60 -7.72
C THR A 86 2.91 12.86 -7.57
N VAL A 87 3.31 13.29 -6.37
CA VAL A 87 4.73 13.45 -6.06
C VAL A 87 5.34 12.18 -5.48
N GLN A 88 4.57 11.11 -5.41
CA GLN A 88 5.09 9.83 -4.93
C GLN A 88 5.97 9.19 -5.99
N LYS A 89 7.15 8.76 -5.59
CA LYS A 89 7.96 7.87 -6.39
C LYS A 89 7.67 6.46 -5.93
N ARG A 90 7.37 5.58 -6.86
CA ARG A 90 6.92 4.25 -6.51
C ARG A 90 7.63 3.19 -7.32
N GLU A 91 7.80 2.06 -6.69
CA GLU A 91 8.28 0.86 -7.34
C GLU A 91 7.38 -0.29 -6.92
N CYS A 92 7.11 -1.19 -7.83
CA CYS A 92 6.40 -2.40 -7.51
C CYS A 92 7.31 -3.58 -7.77
N ILE A 93 7.66 -4.28 -6.72
CA ILE A 93 8.51 -5.44 -6.82
C ILE A 93 7.60 -6.66 -6.90
N ASP A 94 7.65 -7.33 -8.02
CA ASP A 94 6.74 -8.43 -8.32
C ASP A 94 7.49 -9.74 -8.27
N TYR A 95 7.16 -10.55 -7.31
CA TYR A 95 7.74 -11.89 -7.16
C TYR A 95 6.78 -12.98 -7.57
N LEU A 96 5.70 -12.61 -8.26
CA LEU A 96 4.76 -13.60 -8.73
C LEU A 96 5.44 -14.52 -9.73
N LYS A 97 5.31 -15.82 -9.50
CA LYS A 97 5.88 -16.84 -10.39
C LYS A 97 7.38 -16.73 -10.54
N GLY A 98 8.04 -15.96 -9.71
CA GLY A 98 9.48 -15.81 -9.78
C GLY A 98 9.98 -15.11 -11.01
N GLU A 99 9.17 -14.32 -11.67
CA GLU A 99 9.56 -13.62 -12.88
C GLU A 99 9.73 -12.15 -12.62
N HIS A 100 10.70 -11.58 -13.30
CA HIS A 100 10.94 -10.15 -13.27
C HIS A 100 10.75 -9.59 -14.65
N HIS A 101 10.06 -8.46 -14.71
CA HIS A 101 9.87 -7.75 -15.96
C HIS A 101 10.65 -6.45 -15.88
N GLU A 102 11.56 -6.31 -16.77
CA GLU A 102 12.43 -5.15 -16.81
C GLU A 102 11.83 -4.01 -17.58
#